data_2179190f902bdc9eaff5378c302d2f9d
#
_entry.id   2179190f902bdc9eaff5378c302d2f9d
#
_cell.length_a   1.000
_cell.length_b   1.000
_cell.length_c   1.000
_cell.angle_alpha   90.00
_cell.angle_beta   90.00
_cell.angle_gamma   90.00
#
_symmetry.space_group_name_H-M   'P 1'
#
loop_
_entity.id
_entity.type
_entity.pdbx_description
1 polymer ?
#
loop_
_entity_poly.entity_id
_entity_poly.type
_entity_poly.pdbx_seq_one_letter_code
_entity_poly.pdbx_strand_id
1 'polypeptide(L)'
;MERMKKYFAHIWLDDFRSPMIPQTENIAWVKTYDEFVTQVKAFGKDISSCIVHFDHDLGEDKDGYDCAKWLIDWCLENDYGVPDYDIQSANPVGRKNIESVFESYWKVFFNKESKYEAV
;
A
#
# COMPACT_ATOMS: atom_id res chain seq x y z
N MET A 1 3.59 25.52 -11.39
CA MET A 1 3.33 25.10 -10.02
C MET A 1 2.80 23.67 -10.01
N GLU A 2 3.51 22.79 -9.37
CA GLU A 2 3.07 21.39 -9.28
C GLU A 2 1.93 21.26 -8.29
N ARG A 3 0.89 20.56 -8.72
CA ARG A 3 -0.19 20.21 -7.83
C ARG A 3 0.18 18.96 -7.06
N MET A 4 0.06 19.01 -5.75
CA MET A 4 0.20 17.82 -4.93
C MET A 4 -0.96 16.88 -5.24
N LYS A 5 -0.65 15.60 -5.44
CA LYS A 5 -1.67 14.59 -5.70
C LYS A 5 -2.56 14.47 -4.46
N LYS A 6 -3.85 14.55 -4.67
CA LYS A 6 -4.83 14.38 -3.60
C LYS A 6 -5.36 12.95 -3.63
N TYR A 7 -5.26 12.29 -2.50
CA TYR A 7 -5.74 10.91 -2.35
C TYR A 7 -7.14 10.90 -1.73
N PHE A 8 -7.90 9.89 -2.07
CA PHE A 8 -9.19 9.63 -1.43
C PHE A 8 -9.01 9.43 0.07
N ALA A 9 -7.99 8.67 0.46
CA ALA A 9 -7.65 8.46 1.86
C ALA A 9 -6.18 8.03 1.98
N HIS A 10 -5.63 8.20 3.17
CA HIS A 10 -4.32 7.69 3.55
C HIS A 10 -4.53 6.54 4.53
N ILE A 11 -3.86 5.42 4.30
CA ILE A 11 -3.80 4.34 5.28
C ILE A 11 -2.43 4.42 5.93
N TRP A 12 -2.39 4.69 7.22
CA TRP A 12 -1.15 4.76 8.00
C TRP A 12 -1.01 3.48 8.78
N LEU A 13 -0.09 2.61 8.33
CA LEU A 13 0.18 1.33 8.96
C LEU A 13 1.41 1.47 9.84
N ASP A 14 1.20 1.56 11.15
CA ASP A 14 2.27 1.73 12.13
C ASP A 14 1.70 1.40 13.51
N ASP A 15 2.35 0.51 14.24
CA ASP A 15 1.88 0.08 15.56
C ASP A 15 2.19 1.08 16.67
N PHE A 16 3.04 2.06 16.38
CA PHE A 16 3.55 2.97 17.43
C PHE A 16 3.46 4.45 17.06
N ARG A 17 3.94 4.84 15.86
CA ARG A 17 4.00 6.25 15.48
C ARG A 17 2.67 6.74 14.93
N SER A 18 2.22 7.88 15.43
CA SER A 18 1.02 8.53 14.90
C SER A 18 1.26 9.08 13.49
N PRO A 19 0.20 9.19 12.68
CA PRO A 19 0.34 9.68 11.33
C PRO A 19 0.99 11.06 11.24
N MET A 20 2.00 11.17 10.37
CA MET A 20 2.70 12.42 10.09
C MET A 20 2.16 13.01 8.79
N ILE A 21 0.87 13.20 8.75
CA ILE A 21 0.12 13.69 7.59
C ILE A 21 -0.78 14.82 8.07
N PRO A 22 -1.02 15.85 7.23
CA PRO A 22 -1.91 16.95 7.64
C PRO A 22 -3.28 16.46 8.10
N GLN A 23 -3.77 17.01 9.19
CA GLN A 23 -5.05 16.63 9.80
C GLN A 23 -6.26 16.88 8.89
N THR A 24 -6.07 17.63 7.82
CA THR A 24 -7.11 17.91 6.82
C THR A 24 -7.35 16.74 5.87
N GLU A 25 -6.45 15.73 5.89
CA GLU A 25 -6.58 14.56 5.03
C GLU A 25 -7.40 13.46 5.72
N ASN A 26 -8.01 12.61 4.91
CA ASN A 26 -8.67 11.40 5.42
C ASN A 26 -7.60 10.37 5.78
N ILE A 27 -7.50 10.03 7.04
CA ILE A 27 -6.46 9.13 7.55
C ILE A 27 -7.09 7.98 8.30
N ALA A 28 -6.76 6.77 7.90
CA ALA A 28 -7.09 5.56 8.63
C ALA A 28 -5.79 5.02 9.25
N TRP A 29 -5.67 5.12 10.57
CA TRP A 29 -4.51 4.61 11.30
C TRP A 29 -4.79 3.17 11.72
N VAL A 30 -4.02 2.24 11.16
CA VAL A 30 -4.13 0.81 11.45
C VAL A 30 -2.81 0.32 12.05
N LYS A 31 -2.88 -0.55 13.02
CA LYS A 31 -1.72 -0.95 13.83
C LYS A 31 -1.32 -2.41 13.64
N THR A 32 -2.21 -3.21 13.09
CA THR A 32 -1.98 -4.65 12.94
C THR A 32 -2.34 -5.10 11.53
N TYR A 33 -1.88 -6.29 11.17
CA TYR A 33 -2.24 -6.93 9.90
C TYR A 33 -3.77 -7.05 9.77
N ASP A 34 -4.45 -7.51 10.80
CA ASP A 34 -5.91 -7.71 10.75
C ASP A 34 -6.65 -6.38 10.60
N GLU A 35 -6.22 -5.33 11.29
CA GLU A 35 -6.79 -4.00 11.13
C GLU A 35 -6.57 -3.47 9.70
N PHE A 36 -5.38 -3.71 9.15
CA PHE A 36 -5.06 -3.32 7.78
C PHE A 36 -5.99 -3.99 6.78
N VAL A 37 -6.14 -5.32 6.88
CA VAL A 37 -7.01 -6.10 5.99
C VAL A 37 -8.45 -5.59 6.07
N THR A 38 -8.96 -5.39 7.28
CA THR A 38 -10.32 -4.91 7.50
C THR A 38 -10.53 -3.54 6.86
N GLN A 39 -9.58 -2.64 7.04
CA GLN A 39 -9.68 -1.28 6.52
C GLN A 39 -9.62 -1.26 4.99
N VAL A 40 -8.72 -2.02 4.39
CA VAL A 40 -8.60 -2.11 2.93
C VAL A 40 -9.89 -2.64 2.32
N LYS A 41 -10.46 -3.70 2.90
CA LYS A 41 -11.73 -4.27 2.43
C LYS A 41 -12.88 -3.27 2.54
N ALA A 42 -12.86 -2.44 3.58
CA ALA A 42 -13.88 -1.40 3.77
C ALA A 42 -13.82 -0.35 2.66
N PHE A 43 -12.63 0.00 2.19
CA PHE A 43 -12.49 0.92 1.05
C PHE A 43 -12.95 0.29 -0.27
N GLY A 44 -12.81 -1.02 -0.41
CA GLY A 44 -13.22 -1.70 -1.63
C GLY A 44 -12.49 -1.15 -2.85
N LYS A 45 -13.23 -0.86 -3.91
CA LYS A 45 -12.68 -0.34 -5.18
C LYS A 45 -11.97 1.00 -5.01
N ASP A 46 -12.30 1.79 -3.97
CA ASP A 46 -11.69 3.09 -3.73
C ASP A 46 -10.23 2.97 -3.27
N ILE A 47 -9.77 1.76 -2.98
CA ILE A 47 -8.37 1.51 -2.62
C ILE A 47 -7.41 2.05 -3.70
N SER A 48 -7.81 1.99 -4.96
CA SER A 48 -6.98 2.48 -6.07
C SER A 48 -6.67 3.97 -5.99
N SER A 49 -7.47 4.72 -5.26
CA SER A 49 -7.31 6.17 -5.07
C SER A 49 -6.68 6.53 -3.73
N CYS A 50 -6.22 5.54 -2.99
CA CYS A 50 -5.57 5.72 -1.69
C CYS A 50 -4.05 5.68 -1.81
N ILE A 51 -3.39 6.09 -0.73
CA ILE A 51 -1.97 5.83 -0.53
C ILE A 51 -1.79 5.09 0.79
N VAL A 52 -0.93 4.08 0.80
CA VAL A 52 -0.61 3.31 2.00
C VAL A 52 0.80 3.69 2.45
N HIS A 53 0.90 4.09 3.70
CA HIS A 53 2.19 4.38 4.34
C HIS A 53 2.55 3.18 5.19
N PHE A 54 3.55 2.42 4.75
CA PHE A 54 3.94 1.16 5.36
C PHE A 54 5.02 1.35 6.42
N ASP A 55 4.83 0.76 7.59
CA ASP A 55 5.90 0.41 8.51
C ASP A 55 6.17 -1.09 8.35
N HIS A 56 7.42 -1.51 8.51
CA HIS A 56 7.76 -2.92 8.35
C HIS A 56 7.45 -3.71 9.62
N ASP A 57 7.89 -3.21 10.77
CA ASP A 57 7.75 -3.92 12.05
C ASP A 57 6.48 -3.51 12.77
N LEU A 58 5.60 -4.46 13.02
CA LEU A 58 4.30 -4.21 13.65
C LEU A 58 4.20 -4.81 15.05
N GLY A 59 5.29 -5.30 15.61
CA GLY A 59 5.30 -5.89 16.95
C GLY A 59 4.52 -7.20 17.05
N GLU A 60 4.29 -7.88 15.93
CA GLU A 60 3.58 -9.16 15.88
C GLU A 60 4.23 -10.05 14.81
N ASP A 61 3.72 -11.29 14.64
CA ASP A 61 4.28 -12.24 13.68
C ASP A 61 4.21 -11.73 12.23
N LYS A 62 3.08 -11.11 11.88
CA LYS A 62 2.91 -10.52 10.56
C LYS A 62 3.43 -9.10 10.55
N ASP A 63 4.09 -8.72 9.47
CA ASP A 63 4.75 -7.42 9.32
C ASP A 63 4.19 -6.64 8.12
N GLY A 64 4.80 -5.50 7.83
CA GLY A 64 4.40 -4.67 6.70
C GLY A 64 4.57 -5.37 5.35
N TYR A 65 5.55 -6.24 5.23
CA TYR A 65 5.74 -7.04 4.02
C TYR A 65 4.56 -7.99 3.80
N ASP A 66 4.08 -8.64 4.85
CA ASP A 66 2.88 -9.49 4.77
C ASP A 66 1.66 -8.69 4.34
N CYS A 67 1.51 -7.48 4.87
CA CYS A 67 0.43 -6.58 4.48
C CYS A 67 0.50 -6.21 3.00
N ALA A 68 1.70 -5.87 2.51
CA ALA A 68 1.89 -5.51 1.10
C ALA A 68 1.58 -6.68 0.17
N LYS A 69 2.04 -7.88 0.50
CA LYS A 69 1.74 -9.08 -0.29
C LYS A 69 0.23 -9.34 -0.36
N TRP A 70 -0.42 -9.29 0.78
CA TRP A 70 -1.86 -9.50 0.84
C TRP A 70 -2.60 -8.44 0.00
N LEU A 71 -2.19 -7.18 0.12
CA LEU A 71 -2.83 -6.06 -0.60
C LEU A 71 -2.79 -6.26 -2.11
N ILE A 72 -1.61 -6.58 -2.65
CA ILE A 72 -1.46 -6.80 -4.09
C ILE A 72 -2.33 -7.96 -4.56
N ASP A 73 -2.28 -9.09 -3.84
CA ASP A 73 -3.07 -10.26 -4.19
C ASP A 73 -4.57 -9.95 -4.16
N TRP A 74 -5.02 -9.26 -3.13
CA TRP A 74 -6.42 -8.90 -2.99
C TRP A 74 -6.90 -7.97 -4.11
N CYS A 75 -6.08 -6.97 -4.47
CA CYS A 75 -6.40 -6.07 -5.56
C CYS A 75 -6.50 -6.82 -6.89
N LEU A 76 -5.56 -7.72 -7.15
CA LEU A 76 -5.56 -8.53 -8.38
C LEU A 76 -6.79 -9.44 -8.44
N GLU A 77 -7.13 -10.10 -7.35
CA GLU A 77 -8.30 -11.00 -7.28
C GLU A 77 -9.62 -10.28 -7.54
N ASN A 78 -9.72 -9.01 -7.13
CA ASN A 78 -10.93 -8.22 -7.27
C ASN A 78 -10.91 -7.30 -8.50
N ASP A 79 -9.85 -7.35 -9.28
CA ASP A 79 -9.66 -6.48 -10.44
C ASP A 79 -9.72 -4.99 -10.07
N TYR A 80 -9.16 -4.66 -8.92
CA TYR A 80 -9.03 -3.28 -8.44
C TYR A 80 -7.62 -2.76 -8.75
N GLY A 81 -7.51 -1.47 -9.02
CA GLY A 81 -6.21 -0.82 -9.14
C GLY A 81 -5.46 -0.83 -7.81
N VAL A 82 -4.14 -0.98 -7.88
CA VAL A 82 -3.27 -0.98 -6.71
C VAL A 82 -3.03 0.46 -6.24
N PRO A 83 -3.11 0.73 -4.93
CA PRO A 83 -2.87 2.08 -4.43
C PRO A 83 -1.40 2.50 -4.56
N ASP A 84 -1.17 3.79 -4.41
CA ASP A 84 0.19 4.30 -4.23
C ASP A 84 0.72 3.87 -2.87
N TYR A 85 2.02 3.91 -2.69
CA TYR A 85 2.62 3.52 -1.42
C TYR A 85 3.80 4.39 -1.05
N ASP A 86 4.09 4.41 0.24
CA ASP A 86 5.23 5.05 0.84
C ASP A 86 5.72 4.15 1.97
N ILE A 87 7.01 4.17 2.28
CA ILE A 87 7.57 3.29 3.31
C ILE A 87 8.30 4.15 4.33
N GLN A 88 7.94 3.98 5.60
CA GLN A 88 8.46 4.77 6.70
C GLN A 88 9.35 3.99 7.66
N SER A 89 9.77 2.82 7.27
CA SER A 89 10.62 1.98 8.10
C SER A 89 12.09 2.42 8.01
N ALA A 90 12.78 2.44 9.14
CA ALA A 90 14.22 2.63 9.19
C ALA A 90 14.99 1.34 8.84
N ASN A 91 14.31 0.20 8.74
CA ASN A 91 14.90 -1.10 8.44
C ASN A 91 15.13 -1.24 6.93
N PRO A 92 16.41 -1.20 6.43
CA PRO A 92 16.67 -1.23 4.99
C PRO A 92 16.20 -2.54 4.32
N VAL A 93 16.30 -3.66 5.01
CA VAL A 93 15.85 -4.96 4.49
C VAL A 93 14.33 -4.97 4.37
N GLY A 94 13.63 -4.48 5.39
CA GLY A 94 12.19 -4.38 5.39
C GLY A 94 11.68 -3.46 4.28
N ARG A 95 12.33 -2.32 4.08
CA ARG A 95 12.01 -1.40 2.98
C ARG A 95 12.13 -2.10 1.63
N LYS A 96 13.24 -2.78 1.40
CA LYS A 96 13.49 -3.51 0.15
C LYS A 96 12.44 -4.60 -0.09
N ASN A 97 12.07 -5.31 0.96
CA ASN A 97 11.07 -6.36 0.86
C ASN A 97 9.72 -5.82 0.41
N ILE A 98 9.28 -4.71 0.99
CA ILE A 98 8.01 -4.08 0.62
C ILE A 98 8.09 -3.52 -0.81
N GLU A 99 9.17 -2.80 -1.13
CA GLU A 99 9.38 -2.27 -2.47
C GLU A 99 9.32 -3.37 -3.53
N SER A 100 9.91 -4.53 -3.25
CA SER A 100 9.96 -5.64 -4.20
C SER A 100 8.57 -6.18 -4.56
N VAL A 101 7.62 -6.13 -3.63
CA VAL A 101 6.25 -6.56 -3.89
C VAL A 101 5.61 -5.68 -4.95
N PHE A 102 5.73 -4.37 -4.80
CA PHE A 102 5.15 -3.41 -5.74
C PHE A 102 5.90 -3.41 -7.07
N GLU A 103 7.22 -3.53 -7.05
CA GLU A 103 8.03 -3.61 -8.27
C GLU A 103 7.69 -4.86 -9.09
N SER A 104 7.50 -5.99 -8.43
CA SER A 104 7.10 -7.23 -9.10
C SER A 104 5.74 -7.11 -9.76
N TYR A 105 4.80 -6.44 -9.08
CA TYR A 105 3.48 -6.17 -9.64
C TYR A 105 3.60 -5.31 -10.91
N TRP A 106 4.33 -4.20 -10.84
CA TRP A 106 4.47 -3.29 -11.97
C TRP A 106 5.18 -3.96 -13.14
N LYS A 107 6.16 -4.81 -12.86
CA LYS A 107 6.88 -5.56 -13.89
C LYS A 107 5.95 -6.48 -14.69
N VAL A 108 5.10 -7.21 -13.99
CA VAL A 108 4.12 -8.10 -14.62
C VAL A 108 3.10 -7.29 -15.40
N PHE A 109 2.62 -6.20 -14.83
CA PHE A 109 1.64 -5.32 -15.46
C PHE A 109 2.18 -4.73 -16.77
N PHE A 110 3.40 -4.20 -16.76
CA PHE A 110 4.01 -3.62 -17.95
C PHE A 110 4.31 -4.69 -19.02
N ASN A 111 4.78 -5.85 -18.63
CA ASN A 111 5.01 -6.95 -19.57
C ASN A 111 3.72 -7.37 -20.25
N LYS A 112 2.62 -7.38 -19.49
CA LYS A 112 1.30 -7.74 -20.02
C LYS A 112 0.82 -6.71 -21.05
N GLU A 113 1.00 -5.43 -20.75
CA GLU A 113 0.64 -4.35 -21.66
C GLU A 113 1.53 -4.35 -22.91
N SER A 114 2.84 -4.56 -22.75
CA SER A 114 3.77 -4.65 -23.86
C SER A 114 3.39 -5.75 -24.86
N LYS A 115 2.85 -6.85 -24.36
CA LYS A 115 2.37 -7.94 -25.23
C LYS A 115 1.24 -7.50 -26.12
N TYR A 116 0.35 -6.66 -25.65
CA TYR A 116 -0.77 -6.16 -26.42
C TYR A 116 -0.34 -5.09 -27.43
N GLU A 117 0.62 -4.27 -27.05
CA GLU A 117 1.11 -3.19 -27.90
C GLU A 117 2.00 -3.70 -29.05
N ALA A 118 2.61 -4.84 -28.89
CA ALA A 118 3.53 -5.42 -29.86
C ALA A 118 2.82 -6.10 -31.04
N VAL A 119 1.53 -6.13 -31.04
CA VAL A 119 0.74 -6.77 -32.12
C VAL A 119 0.48 -5.85 -33.30
#